data_d76cc5c67c53a281dcfbf1f0f521c80d
#
_entry.id   d76cc5c67c53a281dcfbf1f0f521c80d
#
_cell.length_a   1.000
_cell.length_b   1.000
_cell.length_c   1.000
_cell.angle_alpha   90.00
_cell.angle_beta   90.00
_cell.angle_gamma   90.00
#
_symmetry.space_group_name_H-M   'P 1'
#
loop_
_entity.id
_entity.type
_entity.pdbx_description
1 polymer ?
#
loop_
_entity_poly.entity_id
_entity_poly.type
_entity_poly.pdbx_seq_one_letter_code
_entity_poly.pdbx_strand_id
1 'polypeptide(L)' 'MSDTYIIEVSSEPAGIVVRDKAGFRFFAANHRFNPLEGRLFRSAREAERVARELLSGKTKPEAATAIA' A
#
# COMPACT_ATOMS: atom_id res chain seq x y z
N MET A 1 7.31 15.55 15.55
CA MET A 1 6.97 15.46 14.22
C MET A 1 6.43 14.14 13.89
N SER A 2 5.44 14.11 13.08
CA SER A 2 4.79 12.86 12.74
C SER A 2 5.41 12.26 11.51
N ASP A 3 5.71 10.97 11.57
CA ASP A 3 6.17 10.25 10.40
C ASP A 3 5.09 9.29 9.92
N THR A 4 3.85 9.63 10.18
CA THR A 4 2.70 8.83 9.80
C THR A 4 1.94 9.55 8.70
N TYR A 5 1.66 8.85 7.62
CA TYR A 5 0.93 9.42 6.50
C TYR A 5 -0.30 8.57 6.21
N ILE A 6 -1.42 9.23 5.98
CA ILE A 6 -2.65 8.53 5.64
C ILE A 6 -2.69 8.28 4.15
N ILE A 7 -2.98 7.05 3.77
CA ILE A 7 -3.06 6.66 2.37
C ILE A 7 -4.53 6.49 2.02
N GLU A 8 -5.00 7.26 1.04
CA GLU A 8 -6.37 7.16 0.57
C GLU A 8 -6.37 6.82 -0.91
N VAL A 9 -7.32 6.01 -1.31
CA VAL A 9 -7.50 5.65 -2.71
C VAL A 9 -8.97 5.79 -3.03
N SER A 10 -9.30 6.64 -4.02
CA SER A 10 -10.68 6.87 -4.42
C SER A 10 -11.53 7.31 -3.24
N SER A 11 -11.00 8.21 -2.45
CA SER A 11 -11.68 8.77 -1.27
C SER A 11 -11.92 7.73 -0.18
N GLU A 12 -11.29 6.59 -0.27
CA GLU A 12 -11.46 5.54 0.72
C GLU A 12 -10.15 5.36 1.46
N PRO A 13 -10.14 5.29 2.79
CA PRO A 13 -8.88 5.11 3.51
C PRO A 13 -8.34 3.70 3.26
N ALA A 14 -7.16 3.65 2.68
CA ALA A 14 -6.50 2.38 2.44
C ALA A 14 -5.69 1.94 3.65
N GLY A 15 -5.12 2.89 4.35
CA GLY A 15 -4.32 2.57 5.51
C GLY A 15 -3.40 3.73 5.83
N ILE A 16 -2.39 3.45 6.61
CA ILE A 16 -1.39 4.44 6.93
C ILE A 16 -0.01 3.86 6.68
N VAL A 17 0.96 4.71 6.47
CA VAL A 17 2.35 4.28 6.44
C VAL A 17 3.06 5.01 7.54
N VAL A 18 3.93 4.29 8.22
CA VAL A 18 4.73 4.83 9.30
C VAL A 18 6.18 4.70 8.92
N ARG A 19 6.89 5.82 8.98
CA ARG A 19 8.29 5.83 8.64
C ARG A 19 9.09 5.17 9.75
N ASP A 20 10.00 4.28 9.36
CA ASP A 20 10.94 3.72 10.30
C ASP A 20 12.28 3.58 9.59
N LYS A 21 13.22 2.91 10.22
CA LYS A 21 14.57 2.83 9.69
C LYS A 21 14.65 2.15 8.33
N ALA A 22 13.74 1.26 8.07
CA ALA A 22 13.79 0.51 6.82
C ALA A 22 12.99 1.18 5.71
N GLY A 23 12.18 2.17 6.04
CA GLY A 23 11.36 2.83 5.05
C GLY A 23 9.99 3.14 5.61
N PHE A 24 8.97 3.04 4.76
CA PHE A 24 7.61 3.33 5.17
C PHE A 24 6.85 2.02 5.25
N ARG A 25 6.43 1.65 6.45
CA ARG A 25 5.71 0.41 6.69
C ARG A 25 4.22 0.65 6.61
N PHE A 26 3.53 -0.18 5.85
CA PHE A 26 2.12 -0.01 5.59
C PHE A 26 1.29 -0.78 6.63
N PHE A 27 0.23 -0.12 7.11
CA PHE A 27 -0.74 -0.75 8.01
C PHE A 27 -2.11 -0.56 7.38
N ALA A 28 -2.74 -1.66 6.99
CA ALA A 28 -4.00 -1.59 6.26
C ALA A 28 -5.13 -1.12 7.16
N ALA A 29 -5.99 -0.26 6.62
CA ALA A 29 -7.16 0.22 7.33
C ALA A 29 -8.37 -0.69 7.12
N ASN A 30 -8.35 -1.48 6.05
CA ASN A 30 -9.42 -2.44 5.86
C ASN A 30 -8.85 -3.63 5.12
N HIS A 31 -9.61 -4.72 5.09
CA HIS A 31 -9.04 -5.98 4.61
C HIS A 31 -8.81 -6.03 3.11
N ARG A 32 -9.36 -5.08 2.35
CA ARG A 32 -9.04 -5.03 0.94
C ARG A 32 -7.56 -4.81 0.71
N PHE A 33 -6.91 -4.17 1.65
CA PHE A 33 -5.50 -3.82 1.51
C PHE A 33 -4.60 -4.71 2.35
N ASN A 34 -5.14 -5.82 2.86
CA ASN A 34 -4.32 -6.76 3.62
C ASN A 34 -3.09 -7.26 2.88
N PRO A 35 -3.13 -7.44 1.57
CA PRO A 35 -1.90 -7.85 0.89
C PRO A 35 -0.74 -6.90 1.06
N LEU A 36 -1.02 -5.66 1.45
CA LEU A 36 0.03 -4.68 1.68
C LEU A 36 0.43 -4.57 3.14
N GLU A 37 -0.29 -5.25 4.02
CA GLU A 37 -0.05 -5.15 5.44
C GLU A 37 1.38 -5.54 5.77
N GLY A 38 2.09 -4.65 6.45
CA GLY A 38 3.46 -4.95 6.87
C GLY A 38 4.51 -4.73 5.80
N ARG A 39 4.10 -4.38 4.59
CA ARG A 39 5.08 -4.16 3.53
C ARG A 39 5.80 -2.85 3.72
N LEU A 40 7.03 -2.81 3.22
CA LEU A 40 7.83 -1.60 3.27
C LEU A 40 7.87 -0.94 1.91
N PHE A 41 7.72 0.37 1.90
CA PHE A 41 7.78 1.15 0.69
C PHE A 41 8.85 2.21 0.83
N ARG A 42 9.33 2.73 -0.27
CA ARG A 42 10.36 3.75 -0.24
C ARG A 42 9.79 5.13 0.11
N SER A 43 8.51 5.32 -0.12
CA SER A 43 7.88 6.60 0.15
C SER A 43 6.39 6.40 0.31
N ALA A 44 5.73 7.41 0.89
CA ALA A 44 4.29 7.35 1.01
C ALA A 44 3.63 7.35 -0.36
N ARG A 45 4.23 8.05 -1.33
CA ARG A 45 3.68 8.09 -2.67
C ARG A 45 3.71 6.71 -3.32
N GLU A 46 4.78 5.97 -3.10
CA GLU A 46 4.85 4.62 -3.64
C GLU A 46 3.78 3.73 -3.03
N ALA A 47 3.57 3.86 -1.72
CA ALA A 47 2.53 3.09 -1.05
C ALA A 47 1.16 3.42 -1.62
N GLU A 48 0.91 4.71 -1.88
CA GLU A 48 -0.36 5.11 -2.46
C GLU A 48 -0.54 4.52 -3.85
N ARG A 49 0.50 4.56 -4.65
CA ARG A 49 0.43 4.02 -6.01
C ARG A 49 0.13 2.52 -5.99
N VAL A 50 0.80 1.79 -5.13
CA VAL A 50 0.60 0.35 -5.06
C VAL A 50 -0.81 0.04 -4.54
N ALA A 51 -1.28 0.80 -3.56
CA ALA A 51 -2.61 0.60 -3.04
C ALA A 51 -3.66 0.86 -4.12
N ARG A 52 -3.43 1.89 -4.94
CA ARG A 52 -4.35 2.20 -6.03
C ARG A 52 -4.36 1.07 -7.06
N GLU A 53 -3.19 0.53 -7.37
CA GLU A 53 -3.11 -0.56 -8.32
C GLU A 53 -3.80 -1.81 -7.78
N LEU A 54 -3.65 -2.06 -6.50
CA LEU A 54 -4.31 -3.21 -5.90
C LEU A 54 -5.81 -3.08 -6.00
N LEU A 55 -6.33 -1.89 -5.72
CA LEU A 55 -7.76 -1.69 -5.77
C LEU A 55 -8.29 -1.83 -7.19
N SER A 56 -7.52 -1.43 -8.16
CA SER A 56 -7.95 -1.54 -9.55
C SER A 56 -7.69 -2.92 -10.14
N GLY A 57 -7.01 -3.77 -9.41
CA GLY A 57 -6.73 -5.10 -9.89
C GLY A 57 -5.49 -5.24 -10.74
N LYS A 58 -4.77 -4.17 -10.94
CA LYS A 58 -3.62 -4.24 -11.81
C LYS A 58 -2.45 -5.03 -11.26
N THR A 59 -2.35 -5.10 -9.96
CA THR A 59 -1.22 -5.79 -9.39
C THR A 59 -1.37 -7.29 -9.37
N LYS A 60 -2.53 -7.78 -9.72
CA LYS A 60 -2.71 -9.18 -9.70
C LYS A 60 -1.92 -9.90 -10.70
N PRO A 61 -1.79 -9.37 -11.79
CA PRO A 61 -1.13 -10.13 -12.81
C PRO A 61 0.23 -10.52 -12.50
N GLU A 62 0.55 -10.28 -11.70
CA GLU A 62 1.67 -10.72 -11.48
C GLU A 62 1.63 -11.96 -11.22
N ALA A 63 0.92 -11.82 -11.24
CA ALA A 63 0.98 -12.65 -11.29
C ALA A 63 0.62 -13.43 -11.93
N ALA A 64 0.17 -13.23 -12.15
CA ALA A 64 -0.07 -13.72 -12.79
C ALA A 64 0.43 -14.13 -13.49
N THR A 65 0.71 -13.74 -13.35
CA THR A 65 1.11 -14.13 -13.85
C THR A 65 1.46 -14.80 -14.12
N ALA A 66 1.41 -14.61 -14.11
CA ALA A 66 1.78 -15.14 -14.29
C ALA A 66 1.89 -15.89 -14.65
N ILE A 67 1.74 -15.92 -14.90
CA ILE A 67 1.80 -16.51 -15.21
C ILE A 67 2.11 -16.99 -15.60
N ALA A 68 2.15 -16.84 -15.68
CA ALA A 68 2.45 -17.14 -16.06
C ALA A 68 2.55 -17.58 -16.28
#